data_0d579be3ff48839f8f7b5abcb104f127
#
_entry.id   0d579be3ff48839f8f7b5abcb104f127
#
_cell.length_a   1.000
_cell.length_b   1.000
_cell.length_c   1.000
_cell.angle_alpha   90.00
_cell.angle_beta   90.00
_cell.angle_gamma   90.00
#
_symmetry.space_group_name_H-M   'P 1'
#
loop_
_entity.id
_entity.type
_entity.pdbx_description
1 polymer ?
#
loop_
_entity_poly.entity_id
_entity_poly.type
_entity_poly.pdbx_seq_one_letter_code
_entity_poly.pdbx_strand_id
1 'polypeptide(L)'
;DNGRSERGGSRNSNKNGKNNRPNKRGRDRNRGHNKNRSVVKSMQGADLTQRMPEPPKAPKDGLRIVALGGISEIGRNMTVFEYHNRLLIIDCGVLFPSSDEPGVDLILPDFSYLEDKMDRVEALVVTHGHEDHIGAITWLLKLRSDIPIVASRFTCALIAAKCREHHQHPKLIEVNETSHEKYGPFDLRFWNVNHSIPDCLGIALKTGAGLLIHTGDIKLDQTPTGGRPTDLPALSRFGDEGVDIMLADSTNSATPGFSGSEADVAPTLKRSQAACHYRVLRVERVSSPSCSGCSRCRG
;
A
#
# COMPACT_ATOMS: atom_id res chain seq x y z
N ASP A 1 -2.19 64.73 -16.94
CA ASP A 1 -3.41 65.53 -17.23
C ASP A 1 -4.60 64.81 -16.62
N ASN A 2 -5.00 65.26 -15.48
CA ASN A 2 -6.21 66.02 -15.16
C ASN A 2 -7.50 65.24 -15.48
N GLY A 3 -8.46 65.06 -14.59
CA GLY A 3 -8.94 65.71 -13.41
C GLY A 3 -10.19 64.95 -12.95
N ARG A 4 -10.45 64.84 -11.68
CA ARG A 4 -11.41 65.55 -10.84
C ARG A 4 -12.82 65.66 -11.43
N SER A 5 -13.88 65.32 -10.74
CA SER A 5 -14.46 65.72 -9.46
C SER A 5 -15.84 65.11 -9.32
N GLU A 6 -16.22 64.69 -8.15
CA GLU A 6 -17.07 65.32 -7.10
C GLU A 6 -18.58 65.07 -7.26
N ARG A 7 -19.11 64.51 -6.24
CA ARG A 7 -20.07 64.97 -5.18
C ARG A 7 -21.55 64.66 -5.38
N GLY A 8 -22.14 64.28 -4.26
CA GLY A 8 -23.41 64.60 -3.73
C GLY A 8 -24.35 63.41 -3.56
N GLY A 9 -24.86 63.00 -2.47
CA GLY A 9 -25.20 63.61 -1.21
C GLY A 9 -26.71 63.52 -1.04
N SER A 10 -27.18 62.91 0.05
CA SER A 10 -28.33 63.27 0.86
C SER A 10 -29.22 62.08 1.27
N ARG A 11 -29.12 61.64 2.46
CA ARG A 11 -30.00 61.82 3.66
C ARG A 11 -31.51 61.62 3.44
N ASN A 12 -32.14 60.67 4.11
CA ASN A 12 -33.00 60.82 5.28
C ASN A 12 -33.77 59.49 5.53
N SER A 13 -33.66 58.91 6.62
CA SER A 13 -34.30 58.98 7.96
C SER A 13 -35.65 58.29 8.06
N ASN A 14 -35.68 57.40 8.98
CA ASN A 14 -36.58 57.24 10.12
C ASN A 14 -37.62 56.13 10.12
N LYS A 15 -37.54 55.32 11.05
CA LYS A 15 -38.28 55.00 12.32
C LYS A 15 -39.04 53.70 12.39
N ASN A 16 -38.66 52.97 13.41
CA ASN A 16 -39.48 52.29 14.44
C ASN A 16 -40.36 51.09 14.10
N GLY A 17 -40.11 50.02 14.86
CA GLY A 17 -41.16 49.09 15.23
C GLY A 17 -40.72 47.76 15.82
N LYS A 18 -40.35 47.73 17.07
CA LYS A 18 -40.63 46.76 18.17
C LYS A 18 -40.64 45.24 17.91
N ASN A 19 -39.71 44.61 18.64
CA ASN A 19 -39.93 43.43 19.51
C ASN A 19 -40.73 42.23 19.00
N ASN A 20 -40.03 41.07 18.87
CA ASN A 20 -40.28 39.94 19.76
C ASN A 20 -39.20 38.85 19.62
N ARG A 21 -38.53 38.54 20.73
CA ARG A 21 -37.86 37.26 20.91
C ARG A 21 -38.88 36.20 21.30
N PRO A 22 -38.64 34.90 20.93
CA PRO A 22 -38.05 34.05 21.94
C PRO A 22 -37.01 33.05 21.39
N ASN A 23 -36.02 32.94 22.16
CA ASN A 23 -35.14 31.84 22.50
C ASN A 23 -35.57 30.45 22.02
N LYS A 24 -34.69 29.77 21.22
CA LYS A 24 -34.48 28.33 21.35
C LYS A 24 -33.05 27.98 20.96
N ARG A 25 -32.33 27.52 21.99
CA ARG A 25 -31.04 26.87 21.88
C ARG A 25 -31.16 25.59 21.03
N GLY A 26 -30.48 25.53 19.91
CA GLY A 26 -30.19 24.31 19.17
C GLY A 26 -28.69 24.25 18.95
N ARG A 27 -28.02 23.42 19.72
CA ARG A 27 -26.60 23.09 19.52
C ARG A 27 -26.46 22.25 18.24
N ASP A 28 -26.12 22.86 17.13
CA ASP A 28 -25.55 22.13 15.99
C ASP A 28 -24.06 21.91 16.22
N ARG A 29 -23.76 20.79 16.86
CA ARG A 29 -22.45 20.13 16.76
C ARG A 29 -22.52 19.14 15.59
N ASN A 30 -22.22 19.61 14.40
CA ASN A 30 -21.81 18.73 13.32
C ASN A 30 -20.90 19.48 12.35
N ARG A 31 -19.63 19.67 12.78
CA ARG A 31 -18.53 20.03 11.92
C ARG A 31 -17.47 18.95 12.08
N GLY A 32 -17.28 18.20 11.05
CA GLY A 32 -16.13 17.31 10.95
C GLY A 32 -16.51 15.95 10.35
N HIS A 33 -15.83 15.64 9.30
CA HIS A 33 -15.83 14.38 8.55
C HIS A 33 -16.76 14.35 7.34
N ASN A 34 -16.32 15.01 6.29
CA ASN A 34 -16.72 14.62 4.95
C ASN A 34 -15.68 15.03 3.91
N LYS A 35 -14.46 14.44 3.97
CA LYS A 35 -13.45 14.59 2.93
C LYS A 35 -13.01 13.27 2.27
N ASN A 36 -13.55 12.12 2.71
CA ASN A 36 -13.21 10.83 2.11
C ASN A 36 -14.36 10.13 1.38
N ARG A 37 -15.36 10.89 0.94
CA ARG A 37 -16.53 10.31 0.24
C ARG A 37 -16.45 10.26 -1.29
N SER A 38 -15.38 10.75 -1.90
CA SER A 38 -15.29 10.75 -3.37
C SER A 38 -14.81 9.43 -3.96
N VAL A 39 -14.03 8.64 -3.24
CA VAL A 39 -13.52 7.34 -3.71
C VAL A 39 -14.57 6.24 -3.55
N VAL A 40 -15.36 6.29 -2.49
CA VAL A 40 -16.39 5.27 -2.22
C VAL A 40 -17.63 5.42 -3.12
N LYS A 41 -17.87 6.61 -3.67
CA LYS A 41 -19.02 6.82 -4.56
C LYS A 41 -18.92 6.14 -5.94
N SER A 42 -17.73 5.81 -6.41
CA SER A 42 -17.56 5.07 -7.66
C SER A 42 -17.90 3.59 -7.53
N MET A 43 -17.87 3.04 -6.31
CA MET A 43 -18.23 1.64 -6.02
C MET A 43 -19.67 1.45 -5.52
N GLN A 44 -20.37 2.51 -5.12
CA GLN A 44 -21.78 2.46 -4.62
C GLN A 44 -22.85 2.14 -5.68
N GLY A 45 -22.48 1.58 -6.81
CA GLY A 45 -23.40 1.12 -7.84
C GLY A 45 -22.91 -0.14 -8.55
N ALA A 46 -21.76 -0.69 -8.13
CA ALA A 46 -21.28 -1.96 -8.65
C ALA A 46 -22.14 -3.08 -8.05
N ASP A 47 -22.90 -3.75 -8.89
CA ASP A 47 -23.57 -4.99 -8.50
C ASP A 47 -22.50 -6.08 -8.34
N LEU A 48 -22.08 -6.29 -7.10
CA LEU A 48 -21.07 -7.29 -6.75
C LEU A 48 -21.53 -8.75 -7.02
N THR A 49 -22.79 -8.93 -7.40
CA THR A 49 -23.33 -10.22 -7.84
C THR A 49 -23.13 -10.45 -9.34
N GLN A 50 -22.81 -9.45 -10.10
CA GLN A 50 -22.51 -9.57 -11.52
C GLN A 50 -21.04 -9.94 -11.72
N ARG A 51 -20.82 -11.14 -12.19
CA ARG A 51 -19.51 -11.55 -12.68
C ARG A 51 -19.05 -10.60 -13.77
N MET A 52 -17.86 -10.05 -13.66
CA MET A 52 -17.27 -9.25 -14.72
C MET A 52 -17.30 -10.04 -16.02
N PRO A 53 -17.62 -9.39 -17.16
CA PRO A 53 -17.57 -10.09 -18.43
C PRO A 53 -16.15 -10.62 -18.68
N GLU A 54 -16.04 -11.75 -19.40
CA GLU A 54 -14.73 -12.26 -19.78
C GLU A 54 -13.92 -11.16 -20.47
N PRO A 55 -12.65 -10.98 -20.07
CA PRO A 55 -11.82 -9.98 -20.71
C PRO A 55 -11.66 -10.29 -22.20
N PRO A 56 -11.57 -9.27 -23.08
CA PRO A 56 -11.41 -9.49 -24.51
C PRO A 56 -10.15 -10.33 -24.77
N LYS A 57 -10.18 -11.15 -25.83
CA LYS A 57 -9.01 -11.95 -26.21
C LYS A 57 -7.80 -11.03 -26.41
N ALA A 58 -6.68 -11.39 -25.79
CA ALA A 58 -5.43 -10.66 -26.02
C ALA A 58 -5.02 -10.77 -27.50
N PRO A 59 -4.40 -9.73 -28.08
CA PRO A 59 -3.72 -9.86 -29.37
C PRO A 59 -2.73 -11.02 -29.34
N LYS A 60 -2.43 -11.61 -30.51
CA LYS A 60 -1.62 -12.83 -30.62
C LYS A 60 -0.26 -12.72 -29.87
N ASP A 61 0.39 -11.57 -29.92
CA ASP A 61 1.68 -11.31 -29.29
C ASP A 61 1.57 -10.21 -28.21
N GLY A 62 0.37 -9.98 -27.67
CA GLY A 62 0.11 -8.98 -26.63
C GLY A 62 0.24 -9.57 -25.24
N LEU A 63 0.83 -8.80 -24.33
CA LEU A 63 0.81 -9.06 -22.90
C LEU A 63 -0.54 -8.58 -22.31
N ARG A 64 -1.26 -9.47 -21.65
CA ARG A 64 -2.44 -9.09 -20.87
C ARG A 64 -2.03 -8.92 -19.40
N ILE A 65 -2.49 -7.84 -18.79
CA ILE A 65 -2.29 -7.53 -17.39
C ILE A 65 -3.67 -7.50 -16.72
N VAL A 66 -3.86 -8.30 -15.68
CA VAL A 66 -5.11 -8.41 -14.94
C VAL A 66 -4.82 -8.20 -13.45
N ALA A 67 -5.33 -7.11 -12.89
CA ALA A 67 -5.27 -6.88 -11.45
C ALA A 67 -6.43 -7.62 -10.77
N LEU A 68 -6.11 -8.52 -9.85
CA LEU A 68 -7.08 -9.22 -9.01
C LEU A 68 -7.29 -8.51 -7.66
N GLY A 69 -6.49 -7.49 -7.39
CA GLY A 69 -6.53 -6.60 -6.25
C GLY A 69 -5.42 -5.55 -6.32
N GLY A 70 -5.42 -4.59 -5.40
CA GLY A 70 -4.39 -3.55 -5.30
C GLY A 70 -4.58 -2.33 -6.22
N ILE A 71 -5.63 -2.29 -7.05
CA ILE A 71 -5.92 -1.13 -7.90
C ILE A 71 -7.00 -0.26 -7.25
N SER A 72 -6.69 1.02 -7.03
CA SER A 72 -7.56 2.00 -6.35
C SER A 72 -7.90 1.62 -4.89
N GLU A 73 -7.12 0.78 -4.28
CA GLU A 73 -7.19 0.36 -2.87
C GLU A 73 -5.79 0.12 -2.32
N ILE A 74 -5.66 0.03 -1.00
CA ILE A 74 -4.43 -0.36 -0.31
C ILE A 74 -4.65 -1.76 0.25
N GLY A 75 -3.86 -2.72 -0.22
CA GLY A 75 -3.96 -4.11 0.20
C GLY A 75 -4.42 -5.06 -0.89
N ARG A 76 -4.45 -6.36 -0.57
CA ARG A 76 -4.71 -7.52 -1.46
C ARG A 76 -4.03 -7.43 -2.83
N ASN A 77 -2.78 -6.97 -2.83
CA ASN A 77 -2.02 -6.79 -4.06
C ASN A 77 -1.85 -8.13 -4.77
N MET A 78 -2.33 -8.20 -6.01
CA MET A 78 -2.19 -9.36 -6.87
C MET A 78 -2.40 -8.99 -8.32
N THR A 79 -1.37 -9.18 -9.14
CA THR A 79 -1.43 -8.89 -10.57
C THR A 79 -1.02 -10.11 -11.37
N VAL A 80 -1.83 -10.47 -12.37
CA VAL A 80 -1.59 -11.58 -13.28
C VAL A 80 -1.15 -11.05 -14.63
N PHE A 81 -0.06 -11.64 -15.15
CA PHE A 81 0.49 -11.35 -16.47
C PHE A 81 0.28 -12.58 -17.36
N GLU A 82 -0.47 -12.44 -18.44
CA GLU A 82 -0.72 -13.51 -19.40
C GLU A 82 -0.04 -13.20 -20.74
N TYR A 83 0.87 -14.09 -21.14
CA TYR A 83 1.57 -14.01 -22.41
C TYR A 83 1.74 -15.40 -23.02
N HIS A 84 1.38 -15.56 -24.31
CA HIS A 84 1.42 -16.85 -25.01
C HIS A 84 0.76 -18.00 -24.23
N ASN A 85 -0.41 -17.75 -23.64
CA ASN A 85 -1.18 -18.71 -22.86
C ASN A 85 -0.46 -19.23 -21.59
N ARG A 86 0.58 -18.52 -21.11
CA ARG A 86 1.27 -18.76 -19.83
C ARG A 86 1.01 -17.61 -18.89
N LEU A 87 1.00 -17.88 -17.60
CA LEU A 87 0.68 -16.91 -16.56
C LEU A 87 1.86 -16.72 -15.63
N LEU A 88 2.15 -15.49 -15.28
CA LEU A 88 2.99 -15.10 -14.15
C LEU A 88 2.16 -14.29 -13.17
N ILE A 89 2.34 -14.51 -11.89
CA ILE A 89 1.65 -13.74 -10.85
C ILE A 89 2.69 -12.89 -10.12
N ILE A 90 2.40 -11.63 -9.88
CA ILE A 90 3.18 -10.76 -9.00
C ILE A 90 2.31 -10.43 -7.79
N ASP A 91 2.82 -10.78 -6.62
CA ASP A 91 2.21 -10.68 -5.30
C ASP A 91 0.91 -11.49 -5.13
N CYS A 92 0.54 -11.78 -3.89
CA CYS A 92 -0.67 -12.50 -3.51
C CYS A 92 -1.03 -12.12 -2.07
N GLY A 93 -1.54 -10.91 -1.88
CA GLY A 93 -1.77 -10.30 -0.60
C GLY A 93 -3.21 -10.37 -0.10
N VAL A 94 -3.43 -9.93 1.13
CA VAL A 94 -4.75 -9.76 1.73
C VAL A 94 -5.06 -8.28 1.95
N LEU A 95 -6.34 -7.97 2.07
CA LEU A 95 -6.82 -6.70 2.58
C LEU A 95 -7.48 -6.94 3.94
N PHE A 96 -7.17 -6.09 4.91
CA PHE A 96 -7.85 -6.12 6.19
C PHE A 96 -9.16 -5.34 6.10
N PRO A 97 -10.26 -5.90 6.63
CA PRO A 97 -11.57 -5.26 6.55
C PRO A 97 -11.61 -3.95 7.33
N SER A 98 -12.49 -3.06 6.91
CA SER A 98 -12.80 -1.83 7.62
C SER A 98 -13.73 -2.11 8.82
N SER A 99 -13.90 -1.10 9.70
CA SER A 99 -14.85 -1.18 10.82
C SER A 99 -16.32 -1.37 10.38
N ASP A 100 -16.60 -1.13 9.11
CA ASP A 100 -17.95 -1.23 8.53
C ASP A 100 -18.27 -2.64 8.02
N GLU A 101 -17.33 -3.59 8.18
CA GLU A 101 -17.42 -4.99 7.74
C GLU A 101 -17.32 -5.97 8.93
N PRO A 102 -18.28 -5.94 9.87
CA PRO A 102 -18.21 -6.78 11.06
C PRO A 102 -18.31 -8.26 10.72
N GLY A 103 -17.43 -9.09 11.32
CA GLY A 103 -17.40 -10.53 11.10
C GLY A 103 -16.60 -10.97 9.88
N VAL A 104 -15.93 -10.06 9.20
CA VAL A 104 -14.95 -10.36 8.16
C VAL A 104 -13.55 -10.25 8.77
N ASP A 105 -12.76 -11.30 8.69
CA ASP A 105 -11.38 -11.31 9.19
C ASP A 105 -10.37 -10.87 8.15
N LEU A 106 -10.53 -11.32 6.90
CA LEU A 106 -9.62 -11.04 5.78
C LEU A 106 -10.42 -10.96 4.48
N ILE A 107 -9.95 -10.12 3.57
CA ILE A 107 -10.47 -10.00 2.20
C ILE A 107 -9.37 -10.50 1.26
N LEU A 108 -9.69 -11.52 0.46
CA LEU A 108 -8.77 -12.15 -0.48
C LEU A 108 -8.93 -11.54 -1.88
N PRO A 109 -7.90 -11.65 -2.75
CA PRO A 109 -8.07 -11.44 -4.18
C PRO A 109 -9.11 -12.41 -4.75
N ASP A 110 -9.76 -12.02 -5.84
CA ASP A 110 -10.68 -12.90 -6.54
C ASP A 110 -9.90 -13.91 -7.40
N PHE A 111 -9.74 -15.13 -6.88
CA PHE A 111 -9.03 -16.21 -7.59
C PHE A 111 -9.85 -16.85 -8.73
N SER A 112 -11.12 -16.45 -8.94
CA SER A 112 -11.98 -17.08 -9.96
C SER A 112 -11.40 -16.95 -11.37
N TYR A 113 -10.62 -15.88 -11.63
CA TYR A 113 -9.88 -15.72 -12.89
C TYR A 113 -8.83 -16.82 -13.12
N LEU A 114 -8.30 -17.41 -12.05
CA LEU A 114 -7.20 -18.39 -12.10
C LEU A 114 -7.67 -19.84 -12.03
N GLU A 115 -8.88 -20.13 -11.53
CA GLU A 115 -9.36 -21.49 -11.22
C GLU A 115 -9.20 -22.46 -12.39
N ASP A 116 -9.53 -22.04 -13.60
CA ASP A 116 -9.42 -22.84 -14.83
C ASP A 116 -8.06 -22.69 -15.55
N LYS A 117 -7.09 -21.98 -14.95
CA LYS A 117 -5.80 -21.60 -15.58
C LYS A 117 -4.59 -21.94 -14.73
N MET A 118 -4.78 -22.60 -13.58
CA MET A 118 -3.69 -22.85 -12.63
C MET A 118 -2.56 -23.71 -13.22
N ASP A 119 -2.88 -24.58 -14.18
CA ASP A 119 -1.90 -25.40 -14.92
C ASP A 119 -0.94 -24.56 -15.80
N ARG A 120 -1.34 -23.33 -16.14
CA ARG A 120 -0.57 -22.38 -16.95
C ARG A 120 0.28 -21.43 -16.16
N VAL A 121 0.13 -21.40 -14.82
CA VAL A 121 0.92 -20.53 -13.94
C VAL A 121 2.35 -21.03 -13.87
N GLU A 122 3.29 -20.20 -14.29
CA GLU A 122 4.73 -20.50 -14.27
C GLU A 122 5.36 -20.27 -12.91
N ALA A 123 5.04 -19.14 -12.28
CA ALA A 123 5.54 -18.76 -10.97
C ALA A 123 4.66 -17.70 -10.32
N LEU A 124 4.77 -17.60 -8.99
CA LEU A 124 4.41 -16.44 -8.19
C LEU A 124 5.71 -15.70 -7.84
N VAL A 125 5.83 -14.45 -8.20
CA VAL A 125 6.96 -13.57 -7.84
C VAL A 125 6.48 -12.61 -6.77
N VAL A 126 7.22 -12.49 -5.67
CA VAL A 126 6.81 -11.64 -4.54
C VAL A 126 7.80 -10.50 -4.37
N THR A 127 7.27 -9.29 -4.34
CA THR A 127 8.06 -8.06 -4.22
C THR A 127 8.67 -7.92 -2.83
N HIS A 128 7.89 -8.16 -1.78
CA HIS A 128 8.32 -8.06 -0.38
C HIS A 128 7.36 -8.78 0.58
N GLY A 129 7.70 -8.79 1.87
CA GLY A 129 7.07 -9.66 2.87
C GLY A 129 5.91 -9.06 3.67
N HIS A 130 5.29 -7.96 3.27
CA HIS A 130 4.10 -7.44 3.94
C HIS A 130 2.87 -8.32 3.67
N GLU A 131 1.92 -8.32 4.60
CA GLU A 131 0.71 -9.17 4.53
C GLU A 131 -0.16 -8.87 3.33
N ASP A 132 -0.23 -7.63 2.90
CA ASP A 132 -0.95 -7.22 1.70
C ASP A 132 -0.27 -7.60 0.39
N HIS A 133 0.91 -8.28 0.46
CA HIS A 133 1.64 -8.88 -0.66
C HIS A 133 1.83 -10.38 -0.52
N ILE A 134 1.84 -10.97 0.70
CA ILE A 134 2.02 -12.40 0.91
C ILE A 134 0.84 -13.09 1.60
N GLY A 135 -0.09 -12.32 2.14
CA GLY A 135 -1.11 -12.82 3.05
C GLY A 135 -2.01 -13.89 2.47
N ALA A 136 -2.31 -13.87 1.17
CA ALA A 136 -3.20 -14.81 0.52
C ALA A 136 -2.49 -16.03 -0.12
N ILE A 137 -1.17 -16.15 0.01
CA ILE A 137 -0.38 -17.25 -0.60
C ILE A 137 -0.90 -18.63 -0.17
N THR A 138 -1.25 -18.79 1.09
CA THR A 138 -1.74 -20.08 1.61
C THR A 138 -3.07 -20.51 0.97
N TRP A 139 -3.90 -19.57 0.54
CA TRP A 139 -5.13 -19.85 -0.22
C TRP A 139 -4.82 -20.17 -1.68
N LEU A 140 -3.90 -19.45 -2.32
CA LEU A 140 -3.45 -19.76 -3.68
C LEU A 140 -2.84 -21.16 -3.76
N LEU A 141 -2.04 -21.58 -2.78
CA LEU A 141 -1.44 -22.91 -2.70
C LEU A 141 -2.47 -24.05 -2.49
N LYS A 142 -3.70 -23.75 -2.05
CA LYS A 142 -4.79 -24.74 -2.05
C LYS A 142 -5.30 -25.05 -3.45
N LEU A 143 -5.18 -24.11 -4.39
CA LEU A 143 -5.55 -24.33 -5.79
C LEU A 143 -4.46 -25.12 -6.52
N ARG A 144 -3.18 -24.84 -6.24
CA ARG A 144 -2.03 -25.53 -6.79
C ARG A 144 -0.83 -25.42 -5.86
N SER A 145 -0.44 -26.51 -5.23
CA SER A 145 0.56 -26.53 -4.16
C SER A 145 2.03 -26.49 -4.64
N ASP A 146 2.28 -26.77 -5.92
CA ASP A 146 3.64 -26.89 -6.49
C ASP A 146 4.10 -25.64 -7.26
N ILE A 147 3.37 -24.54 -7.18
CA ILE A 147 3.74 -23.26 -7.82
C ILE A 147 5.10 -22.81 -7.26
N PRO A 148 6.11 -22.53 -8.10
CA PRO A 148 7.32 -21.90 -7.65
C PRO A 148 7.04 -20.49 -7.12
N ILE A 149 7.53 -20.19 -5.92
CA ILE A 149 7.42 -18.87 -5.31
C ILE A 149 8.81 -18.24 -5.27
N VAL A 150 8.98 -17.16 -5.99
CA VAL A 150 10.23 -16.45 -6.20
C VAL A 150 10.23 -15.18 -5.37
N ALA A 151 11.14 -15.06 -4.43
CA ALA A 151 11.18 -13.92 -3.51
C ALA A 151 12.61 -13.72 -2.93
N SER A 152 12.82 -12.57 -2.28
CA SER A 152 14.04 -12.35 -1.52
C SER A 152 14.14 -13.30 -0.33
N ARG A 153 15.35 -13.50 0.18
CA ARG A 153 15.61 -14.40 1.31
C ARG A 153 14.73 -14.11 2.54
N PHE A 154 14.62 -12.85 2.89
CA PHE A 154 13.80 -12.45 4.04
C PHE A 154 12.31 -12.73 3.78
N THR A 155 11.80 -12.39 2.60
CA THR A 155 10.43 -12.67 2.19
C THR A 155 10.14 -14.17 2.14
N CYS A 156 11.07 -15.00 1.62
CA CYS A 156 10.97 -16.46 1.65
C CYS A 156 10.82 -17.01 3.07
N ALA A 157 11.58 -16.45 4.04
CA ALA A 157 11.50 -16.87 5.43
C ALA A 157 10.11 -16.58 6.04
N LEU A 158 9.52 -15.42 5.73
CA LEU A 158 8.18 -15.05 6.17
C LEU A 158 7.10 -15.96 5.54
N ILE A 159 7.19 -16.21 4.23
CA ILE A 159 6.27 -17.13 3.53
C ILE A 159 6.38 -18.54 4.10
N ALA A 160 7.61 -19.03 4.36
CA ALA A 160 7.81 -20.35 4.96
C ALA A 160 7.18 -20.46 6.35
N ALA A 161 7.32 -19.41 7.18
CA ALA A 161 6.71 -19.38 8.51
C ALA A 161 5.17 -19.44 8.41
N LYS A 162 4.57 -18.60 7.56
CA LYS A 162 3.13 -18.56 7.31
C LYS A 162 2.59 -19.90 6.77
N CYS A 163 3.25 -20.48 5.78
CA CYS A 163 2.84 -21.77 5.21
C CYS A 163 2.94 -22.92 6.23
N ARG A 164 3.93 -22.87 7.14
CA ARG A 164 4.07 -23.87 8.22
C ARG A 164 2.86 -23.87 9.15
N GLU A 165 2.31 -22.71 9.48
CA GLU A 165 1.09 -22.59 10.31
C GLU A 165 -0.11 -23.25 9.63
N HIS A 166 -0.12 -23.29 8.30
CA HIS A 166 -1.15 -23.94 7.50
C HIS A 166 -0.78 -25.36 7.02
N HIS A 167 0.29 -25.96 7.56
CA HIS A 167 0.78 -27.29 7.19
C HIS A 167 1.08 -27.44 5.68
N GLN A 168 1.56 -26.36 5.05
CA GLN A 168 1.93 -26.32 3.64
C GLN A 168 3.45 -26.28 3.47
N HIS A 169 3.95 -26.83 2.36
CA HIS A 169 5.37 -26.87 2.01
C HIS A 169 5.59 -26.17 0.67
N PRO A 170 5.77 -24.85 0.65
CA PRO A 170 5.92 -24.09 -0.59
C PRO A 170 7.26 -24.41 -1.27
N LYS A 171 7.28 -24.36 -2.60
CA LYS A 171 8.51 -24.41 -3.39
C LYS A 171 9.10 -23.00 -3.49
N LEU A 172 9.99 -22.65 -2.57
CA LEU A 172 10.62 -21.34 -2.50
C LEU A 172 11.89 -21.28 -3.34
N ILE A 173 12.07 -20.19 -4.06
CA ILE A 173 13.24 -19.86 -4.86
C ILE A 173 13.74 -18.50 -4.41
N GLU A 174 14.93 -18.48 -3.78
CA GLU A 174 15.55 -17.27 -3.28
C GLU A 174 16.22 -16.50 -4.41
N VAL A 175 15.92 -15.21 -4.52
CA VAL A 175 16.53 -14.28 -5.46
C VAL A 175 16.98 -13.00 -4.75
N ASN A 176 17.79 -12.23 -5.42
CA ASN A 176 18.25 -10.91 -4.99
C ASN A 176 18.28 -9.93 -6.17
N GLU A 177 18.70 -8.70 -5.92
CA GLU A 177 18.78 -7.62 -6.92
C GLU A 177 19.69 -7.90 -8.12
N THR A 178 20.55 -8.92 -8.04
CA THR A 178 21.45 -9.33 -9.15
C THR A 178 20.96 -10.58 -9.88
N SER A 179 19.89 -11.19 -9.39
CA SER A 179 19.32 -12.41 -9.98
C SER A 179 18.66 -12.12 -11.32
N HIS A 180 18.74 -13.13 -12.20
CA HIS A 180 18.10 -13.14 -13.49
C HIS A 180 17.43 -14.51 -13.68
N GLU A 181 16.12 -14.54 -13.73
CA GLU A 181 15.32 -15.75 -13.74
C GLU A 181 14.40 -15.80 -14.96
N LYS A 182 14.09 -17.02 -15.42
CA LYS A 182 13.21 -17.22 -16.55
C LYS A 182 12.16 -18.29 -16.26
N TYR A 183 10.90 -17.92 -16.40
CA TYR A 183 9.75 -18.80 -16.21
C TYR A 183 8.88 -18.78 -17.48
N GLY A 184 8.94 -19.87 -18.25
CA GLY A 184 8.29 -19.93 -19.56
C GLY A 184 8.70 -18.75 -20.46
N PRO A 185 7.76 -17.92 -20.94
CA PRO A 185 8.06 -16.78 -21.81
C PRO A 185 8.40 -15.49 -21.01
N PHE A 186 8.47 -15.56 -19.69
CA PHE A 186 8.74 -14.44 -18.80
C PHE A 186 10.21 -14.42 -18.40
N ASP A 187 10.89 -13.33 -18.67
CA ASP A 187 12.29 -13.06 -18.30
C ASP A 187 12.28 -11.99 -17.21
N LEU A 188 12.85 -12.32 -16.04
CA LEU A 188 12.75 -11.53 -14.82
C LEU A 188 14.12 -11.05 -14.39
N ARG A 189 14.24 -9.76 -14.18
CA ARG A 189 15.37 -9.12 -13.51
C ARG A 189 14.86 -8.35 -12.31
N PHE A 190 15.67 -8.26 -11.28
CA PHE A 190 15.31 -7.63 -10.01
C PHE A 190 16.19 -6.42 -9.76
N TRP A 191 15.73 -5.55 -8.89
CA TRP A 191 16.48 -4.40 -8.43
C TRP A 191 16.06 -4.03 -7.01
N ASN A 192 17.00 -3.46 -6.23
CA ASN A 192 16.75 -3.10 -4.84
C ASN A 192 15.76 -1.93 -4.74
N VAL A 193 14.76 -2.08 -3.92
CA VAL A 193 13.76 -1.05 -3.59
C VAL A 193 13.82 -0.77 -2.10
N ASN A 194 13.80 0.51 -1.71
CA ASN A 194 13.62 0.91 -0.32
C ASN A 194 12.14 0.96 0.03
N HIS A 195 11.79 0.32 1.13
CA HIS A 195 10.46 0.33 1.72
C HIS A 195 10.58 0.10 3.24
N SER A 196 9.47 0.00 3.96
CA SER A 196 9.43 -0.15 5.43
C SER A 196 9.79 -1.55 5.95
N ILE A 197 10.13 -2.50 5.07
CA ILE A 197 10.56 -3.86 5.38
C ILE A 197 11.85 -4.20 4.61
N PRO A 198 12.76 -5.03 5.16
CA PRO A 198 14.00 -5.40 4.47
C PRO A 198 13.78 -6.21 3.18
N ASP A 199 14.78 -6.16 2.30
CA ASP A 199 14.92 -7.00 1.11
C ASP A 199 13.77 -6.88 0.10
N CYS A 200 13.20 -5.68 -0.05
CA CYS A 200 12.21 -5.40 -1.08
C CYS A 200 12.86 -5.39 -2.47
N LEU A 201 12.14 -5.96 -3.43
CA LEU A 201 12.58 -6.07 -4.82
C LEU A 201 11.55 -5.44 -5.76
N GLY A 202 12.01 -4.57 -6.64
CA GLY A 202 11.30 -4.24 -7.85
C GLY A 202 11.59 -5.29 -8.93
N ILE A 203 10.69 -5.42 -9.89
CA ILE A 203 10.71 -6.47 -10.92
C ILE A 203 10.72 -5.81 -12.30
N ALA A 204 11.70 -6.15 -13.12
CA ALA A 204 11.71 -5.87 -14.54
C ALA A 204 11.31 -7.15 -15.29
N LEU A 205 10.10 -7.15 -15.83
CA LEU A 205 9.51 -8.27 -16.56
C LEU A 205 9.63 -8.02 -18.06
N LYS A 206 10.42 -8.85 -18.74
CA LYS A 206 10.56 -8.80 -20.19
C LYS A 206 9.84 -9.97 -20.85
N THR A 207 9.12 -9.67 -21.91
CA THR A 207 8.47 -10.65 -22.79
C THR A 207 8.70 -10.27 -24.24
N GLY A 208 8.21 -11.06 -25.19
CA GLY A 208 8.20 -10.64 -26.58
C GLY A 208 7.30 -9.44 -26.89
N ALA A 209 6.40 -9.07 -25.97
CA ALA A 209 5.55 -7.88 -26.10
C ALA A 209 6.22 -6.59 -25.61
N GLY A 210 7.37 -6.69 -24.89
CA GLY A 210 8.08 -5.52 -24.38
C GLY A 210 8.62 -5.70 -22.98
N LEU A 211 9.11 -4.60 -22.37
CA LEU A 211 9.66 -4.50 -21.03
C LEU A 211 8.69 -3.77 -20.12
N LEU A 212 8.34 -4.43 -19.03
CA LEU A 212 7.49 -3.86 -17.98
C LEU A 212 8.31 -3.72 -16.68
N ILE A 213 8.13 -2.60 -15.98
CA ILE A 213 8.65 -2.38 -14.64
C ILE A 213 7.50 -2.43 -13.64
N HIS A 214 7.67 -3.22 -12.58
CA HIS A 214 6.81 -3.25 -11.40
C HIS A 214 7.62 -2.83 -10.18
N THR A 215 7.25 -1.73 -9.53
CA THR A 215 8.04 -1.19 -8.42
C THR A 215 7.87 -1.98 -7.12
N GLY A 216 6.78 -2.74 -6.98
CA GLY A 216 6.30 -3.07 -5.64
C GLY A 216 5.99 -1.78 -4.87
N ASP A 217 6.01 -1.85 -3.56
CA ASP A 217 5.92 -0.68 -2.69
C ASP A 217 7.29 -0.01 -2.61
N ILE A 218 7.34 1.28 -2.90
CA ILE A 218 8.59 2.02 -3.09
C ILE A 218 8.61 3.32 -2.30
N LYS A 219 9.77 3.62 -1.71
CA LYS A 219 10.09 4.91 -1.12
C LYS A 219 11.39 5.45 -1.70
N LEU A 220 11.42 6.70 -2.11
CA LEU A 220 12.62 7.39 -2.57
C LEU A 220 13.27 8.14 -1.40
N ASP A 221 13.81 7.40 -0.43
CA ASP A 221 14.55 7.93 0.70
C ASP A 221 16.07 7.82 0.43
N GLN A 222 16.79 8.94 0.52
CA GLN A 222 18.23 8.98 0.28
C GLN A 222 19.04 8.57 1.52
N THR A 223 18.41 8.51 2.70
CA THR A 223 19.03 8.16 3.98
C THR A 223 18.17 7.16 4.76
N PRO A 224 17.87 5.99 4.16
CA PRO A 224 17.05 4.98 4.81
C PRO A 224 17.78 4.35 5.99
N THR A 225 17.06 3.99 7.04
CA THR A 225 17.65 3.34 8.22
C THR A 225 18.16 1.93 7.94
N GLY A 226 17.58 1.22 6.96
CA GLY A 226 18.02 -0.09 6.50
C GLY A 226 19.31 -0.08 5.67
N GLY A 227 19.88 1.09 5.40
CA GLY A 227 21.20 1.27 4.79
C GLY A 227 21.24 1.23 3.26
N ARG A 228 20.21 0.76 2.57
CA ARG A 228 20.20 0.69 1.10
C ARG A 228 19.05 1.52 0.50
N PRO A 229 19.38 2.64 -0.19
CA PRO A 229 18.38 3.38 -0.95
C PRO A 229 17.88 2.59 -2.16
N THR A 230 16.77 3.00 -2.72
CA THR A 230 16.27 2.48 -4.01
C THR A 230 17.33 2.64 -5.09
N ASP A 231 17.60 1.55 -5.86
CA ASP A 231 18.60 1.54 -6.94
C ASP A 231 18.09 2.29 -8.18
N LEU A 232 18.12 3.62 -8.11
CA LEU A 232 17.77 4.49 -9.24
C LEU A 232 18.69 4.29 -10.46
N PRO A 233 20.01 3.98 -10.31
CA PRO A 233 20.84 3.60 -11.44
C PRO A 233 20.33 2.36 -12.19
N ALA A 234 19.82 1.33 -11.49
CA ALA A 234 19.20 0.19 -12.16
C ALA A 234 17.95 0.60 -12.95
N LEU A 235 17.09 1.41 -12.34
CA LEU A 235 15.90 1.93 -13.00
C LEU A 235 16.25 2.75 -14.25
N SER A 236 17.31 3.57 -14.17
CA SER A 236 17.80 4.34 -15.33
C SER A 236 18.25 3.42 -16.46
N ARG A 237 19.00 2.35 -16.16
CA ARG A 237 19.45 1.35 -17.17
C ARG A 237 18.26 0.67 -17.85
N PHE A 238 17.18 0.34 -17.12
CA PHE A 238 15.95 -0.17 -17.71
C PHE A 238 15.29 0.87 -18.60
N GLY A 239 15.29 2.15 -18.20
CA GLY A 239 14.83 3.26 -19.00
C GLY A 239 15.58 3.38 -20.34
N ASP A 240 16.91 3.25 -20.33
CA ASP A 240 17.75 3.26 -21.51
C ASP A 240 17.47 2.06 -22.46
N GLU A 241 17.11 0.90 -21.89
CA GLU A 241 16.68 -0.28 -22.66
C GLU A 241 15.32 -0.07 -23.36
N GLY A 242 14.49 0.82 -22.84
CA GLY A 242 13.14 1.13 -23.32
C GLY A 242 12.06 0.38 -22.53
N VAL A 243 11.34 1.09 -21.68
CA VAL A 243 10.23 0.57 -20.86
C VAL A 243 8.91 0.89 -21.53
N ASP A 244 8.11 -0.14 -21.81
CA ASP A 244 6.80 0.01 -22.46
C ASP A 244 5.70 0.32 -21.43
N ILE A 245 5.79 -0.26 -20.23
CA ILE A 245 4.80 -0.07 -19.13
C ILE A 245 5.53 -0.01 -17.79
N MET A 246 5.08 0.89 -16.94
CA MET A 246 5.48 0.95 -15.53
C MET A 246 4.24 0.85 -14.63
N LEU A 247 4.21 -0.18 -13.79
CA LEU A 247 3.28 -0.31 -12.68
C LEU A 247 3.98 0.19 -11.43
N ALA A 248 3.53 1.34 -10.92
CA ALA A 248 4.19 2.03 -9.82
C ALA A 248 3.27 2.19 -8.63
N ASP A 249 3.84 2.07 -7.43
CA ASP A 249 3.21 2.52 -6.20
C ASP A 249 2.80 3.99 -6.33
N SER A 250 1.57 4.28 -5.99
CA SER A 250 0.99 5.62 -6.01
C SER A 250 0.35 5.99 -4.68
N THR A 251 0.72 5.30 -3.61
CA THR A 251 0.27 5.57 -2.24
C THR A 251 0.61 7.01 -1.87
N ASN A 252 -0.37 7.73 -1.33
CA ASN A 252 -0.26 9.15 -1.00
C ASN A 252 0.05 10.11 -2.16
N SER A 253 -0.03 9.69 -3.42
CA SER A 253 0.24 10.56 -4.57
C SER A 253 -0.63 11.81 -4.63
N ALA A 254 -1.83 11.78 -4.05
CA ALA A 254 -2.73 12.92 -3.94
C ALA A 254 -2.47 13.82 -2.71
N THR A 255 -1.53 13.45 -1.83
CA THR A 255 -1.20 14.20 -0.62
C THR A 255 -0.09 15.20 -0.92
N PRO A 256 -0.31 16.52 -0.83
CA PRO A 256 0.73 17.51 -1.08
C PRO A 256 1.88 17.42 -0.09
N GLY A 257 3.11 17.66 -0.56
CA GLY A 257 4.32 17.73 0.28
C GLY A 257 5.30 16.59 0.01
N PHE A 258 6.25 16.45 0.94
CA PHE A 258 7.27 15.43 0.91
C PHE A 258 7.19 14.58 2.18
N SER A 259 7.41 13.28 2.09
CA SER A 259 7.63 12.45 3.26
C SER A 259 9.04 12.70 3.84
N GLY A 260 9.15 12.72 5.18
CA GLY A 260 10.45 12.80 5.85
C GLY A 260 11.30 11.56 5.59
N SER A 261 12.62 11.66 5.87
CA SER A 261 13.51 10.53 5.83
C SER A 261 13.31 9.60 7.04
N GLU A 262 13.56 8.32 6.87
CA GLU A 262 13.62 7.36 7.97
C GLU A 262 14.73 7.71 8.98
N ALA A 263 15.80 8.37 8.54
CA ALA A 263 16.85 8.86 9.42
C ALA A 263 16.34 9.81 10.53
N ASP A 264 15.20 10.47 10.32
CA ASP A 264 14.59 11.37 11.29
C ASP A 264 13.88 10.63 12.44
N VAL A 265 13.57 9.34 12.27
CA VAL A 265 12.86 8.54 13.27
C VAL A 265 13.73 8.27 14.50
N ALA A 266 14.98 7.85 14.30
CA ALA A 266 15.87 7.50 15.41
C ALA A 266 16.16 8.66 16.39
N PRO A 267 16.45 9.89 15.95
CA PRO A 267 16.59 11.04 16.84
C PRO A 267 15.29 11.35 17.61
N THR A 268 14.15 11.15 17.00
CA THR A 268 12.84 11.38 17.62
C THR A 268 12.57 10.34 18.73
N LEU A 269 12.84 9.07 18.46
CA LEU A 269 12.73 8.00 19.47
C LEU A 269 13.69 8.22 20.64
N LYS A 270 14.96 8.59 20.38
CA LYS A 270 15.93 8.90 21.43
C LYS A 270 15.47 10.07 22.29
N ARG A 271 14.91 11.13 21.71
CA ARG A 271 14.34 12.24 22.48
C ARG A 271 13.15 11.80 23.31
N SER A 272 12.28 10.97 22.80
CA SER A 272 11.12 10.43 23.50
C SER A 272 11.52 9.52 24.64
N GLN A 273 12.52 8.66 24.46
CA GLN A 273 13.08 7.83 25.52
C GLN A 273 13.71 8.67 26.63
N ALA A 274 14.52 9.68 26.29
CA ALA A 274 15.11 10.59 27.25
C ALA A 274 14.04 11.35 28.04
N ALA A 275 12.96 11.79 27.39
CA ALA A 275 11.83 12.43 28.04
C ALA A 275 11.07 11.48 28.98
N CYS A 276 10.94 10.22 28.61
CA CYS A 276 10.31 9.18 29.42
C CYS A 276 11.16 8.87 30.67
N HIS A 277 12.47 8.67 30.51
CA HIS A 277 13.40 8.49 31.64
C HIS A 277 13.41 9.68 32.57
N TYR A 278 13.41 10.89 32.04
CA TYR A 278 13.34 12.10 32.86
C TYR A 278 12.03 12.20 33.65
N ARG A 279 10.92 11.79 33.09
CA ARG A 279 9.64 11.74 33.80
C ARG A 279 9.64 10.68 34.90
N VAL A 280 10.16 9.50 34.64
CA VAL A 280 10.27 8.43 35.64
C VAL A 280 11.16 8.86 36.79
N LEU A 281 12.35 9.39 36.52
CA LEU A 281 13.27 9.90 37.55
C LEU A 281 12.66 11.07 38.31
N ARG A 282 11.87 11.92 37.71
CA ARG A 282 11.20 13.03 38.37
C ARG A 282 10.07 12.54 39.28
N VAL A 283 9.36 11.49 38.92
CA VAL A 283 8.32 10.87 39.75
C VAL A 283 8.95 10.17 40.93
N GLU A 284 10.07 9.48 40.77
CA GLU A 284 10.81 8.84 41.86
C GLU A 284 11.38 9.84 42.84
N ARG A 285 11.81 11.03 42.41
CA ARG A 285 12.28 12.09 43.36
C ARG A 285 11.16 12.76 44.13
N VAL A 286 9.94 12.76 43.62
CA VAL A 286 8.76 13.36 44.28
C VAL A 286 8.05 12.37 45.16
N SER A 287 8.23 11.08 44.96
CA SER A 287 7.72 10.03 45.83
C SER A 287 8.66 9.91 47.05
N SER A 288 8.36 10.63 48.14
CA SER A 288 8.96 10.42 49.44
C SER A 288 8.77 8.97 49.88
N PRO A 289 9.64 8.43 50.78
CA PRO A 289 9.65 7.00 51.15
C PRO A 289 8.39 6.46 51.87
N SER A 290 7.29 7.22 51.92
CA SER A 290 6.06 6.85 52.62
C SER A 290 4.92 6.34 51.71
N CYS A 291 5.14 6.13 50.40
CA CYS A 291 4.10 5.57 49.55
C CYS A 291 4.28 4.06 49.33
N SER A 292 4.04 3.28 50.39
CA SER A 292 3.95 1.82 50.37
C SER A 292 2.59 1.34 49.85
N GLY A 293 2.22 1.65 48.61
CA GLY A 293 0.89 1.27 48.12
C GLY A 293 0.61 1.38 46.62
N CYS A 294 1.59 1.69 45.81
CA CYS A 294 1.35 1.73 44.36
C CYS A 294 1.65 0.39 43.71
N SER A 295 0.59 -0.37 43.45
CA SER A 295 0.64 -1.69 42.77
C SER A 295 1.05 -1.60 41.25
N ARG A 296 1.45 -0.41 40.75
CA ARG A 296 1.87 -0.21 39.37
C ARG A 296 3.38 -0.14 39.12
N CYS A 297 4.19 -0.34 40.22
CA CYS A 297 5.65 -0.32 40.09
C CYS A 297 6.29 -1.70 40.26
N ARG A 298 5.56 -2.79 40.02
CA ARG A 298 6.11 -4.14 39.92
C ARG A 298 5.70 -4.75 38.58
N GLY A 299 6.61 -4.70 37.63
CA GLY A 299 6.54 -5.36 36.33
C GLY A 299 7.61 -4.82 35.44
#